data_56e3fe16909f4e17b9548cea2a5c292d
#
_entry.id   56e3fe16909f4e17b9548cea2a5c292d
#
_cell.length_a   1.000
_cell.length_b   1.000
_cell.length_c   1.000
_cell.angle_alpha   90.00
_cell.angle_beta   90.00
_cell.angle_gamma   90.00
#
_symmetry.space_group_name_H-M   'P 1'
#
loop_
_entity.id
_entity.type
_entity.pdbx_description
1 polymer ?
#
loop_
_entity_poly.entity_id
_entity_poly.type
_entity_poly.pdbx_seq_one_letter_code
_entity_poly.pdbx_strand_id
1 'polypeptide(L)'
;MLANLDINTRRNRTLAEFWHWFVANIPGDSVDDGEVIMDLLFPLVLPEGDGDHRYGYFVLKQPRRLDYSSEGGPTDACSPNMSKGRGPRRSVKDLIRKYDLELTASTFLIIDSDPTSLEIACEWQRCMGGQVRSV
;
A
#
# COMPACT_ATOMS: atom_id res chain seq x y z
N MET A 1 7.11 5.48 0.51
CA MET A 1 5.82 4.78 0.32
C MET A 1 6.03 3.29 0.01
N LEU A 2 5.01 2.46 0.24
CA LEU A 2 5.01 1.02 -0.04
C LEU A 2 3.81 0.68 -0.93
N ALA A 3 4.05 -0.06 -2.00
CA ALA A 3 3.01 -0.46 -2.95
C ALA A 3 3.17 -1.93 -3.38
N ASN A 4 2.04 -2.64 -3.48
CA ASN A 4 1.97 -3.93 -4.15
C ASN A 4 1.91 -3.70 -5.67
N LEU A 5 2.88 -4.24 -6.38
CA LEU A 5 3.07 -4.04 -7.82
C LEU A 5 2.37 -5.12 -8.67
N ASP A 6 1.84 -6.15 -8.06
CA ASP A 6 1.42 -7.38 -8.74
C ASP A 6 -0.02 -7.83 -8.41
N ILE A 7 -0.93 -6.91 -8.12
CA ILE A 7 -2.36 -7.23 -7.99
C ILE A 7 -2.97 -7.45 -9.39
N ASN A 8 -3.59 -8.49 -9.69
CA ASN A 8 -4.00 -9.75 -9.09
C ASN A 8 -2.84 -10.77 -8.98
N THR A 9 -1.95 -10.82 -9.96
CA THR A 9 -0.80 -11.71 -10.06
C THR A 9 0.34 -11.02 -10.82
N ARG A 10 1.56 -11.53 -10.72
CA ARG A 10 2.69 -11.05 -11.54
C ARG A 10 2.44 -11.11 -13.05
N ARG A 11 1.63 -12.07 -13.50
CA ARG A 11 1.28 -12.25 -14.93
C ARG A 11 0.12 -11.37 -15.36
N ASN A 12 -0.81 -11.11 -14.45
CA ASN A 12 -1.98 -10.27 -14.71
C ASN A 12 -2.04 -9.11 -13.70
N ARG A 13 -1.48 -7.98 -14.10
CA ARG A 13 -1.36 -6.76 -13.28
C ARG A 13 -2.43 -5.72 -13.56
N THR A 14 -3.59 -6.13 -14.06
CA THR A 14 -4.65 -5.20 -14.50
C THR A 14 -5.22 -4.34 -13.38
N LEU A 15 -5.05 -4.75 -12.13
CA LEU A 15 -5.47 -4.00 -10.93
C LEU A 15 -4.30 -3.37 -10.16
N ALA A 16 -3.04 -3.57 -10.60
CA ALA A 16 -1.90 -2.90 -9.98
C ALA A 16 -1.95 -1.39 -10.27
N GLU A 17 -1.47 -0.59 -9.39
CA GLU A 17 -0.83 -0.87 -8.11
C GLU A 17 -1.86 -0.71 -6.98
N PHE A 18 -1.52 -1.30 -5.80
CA PHE A 18 -2.26 -1.06 -4.57
C PHE A 18 -1.30 -0.51 -3.52
N TRP A 19 -1.64 0.64 -2.90
CA TRP A 19 -0.76 1.32 -1.97
C TRP A 19 -0.99 0.89 -0.53
N HIS A 20 0.07 0.41 0.10
CA HIS A 20 0.05 -0.14 1.46
C HIS A 20 0.42 0.89 2.51
N TRP A 21 1.27 1.87 2.17
CA TRP A 21 1.75 2.87 3.10
C TRP A 21 2.22 4.11 2.35
N PHE A 22 1.82 5.28 2.85
CA PHE A 22 2.25 6.54 2.26
C PHE A 22 2.42 7.59 3.35
N VAL A 23 3.66 8.04 3.58
CA VAL A 23 4.01 9.19 4.39
C VAL A 23 4.62 10.23 3.48
N ALA A 24 4.20 11.47 3.65
CA ALA A 24 4.63 12.61 2.85
C ALA A 24 5.09 13.77 3.75
N ASN A 25 5.60 14.82 3.15
CA ASN A 25 6.01 16.03 3.87
C ASN A 25 6.99 15.76 5.03
N ILE A 26 7.86 14.76 4.83
CA ILE A 26 8.86 14.34 5.81
C ILE A 26 9.94 15.41 5.91
N PRO A 27 10.17 15.99 7.10
CA PRO A 27 11.25 16.97 7.28
C PRO A 27 12.62 16.26 7.35
N GLY A 28 13.47 16.50 6.36
CA GLY A 28 14.77 15.83 6.26
C GLY A 28 14.61 14.31 6.13
N ASP A 29 15.14 13.56 7.10
CA ASP A 29 15.12 12.10 7.19
C ASP A 29 14.20 11.58 8.32
N SER A 30 13.49 12.46 9.01
CA SER A 30 12.63 12.11 10.15
C SER A 30 11.25 11.64 9.68
N VAL A 31 11.13 10.36 9.35
CA VAL A 31 9.88 9.77 8.84
C VAL A 31 8.72 9.90 9.82
N ASP A 32 9.01 9.81 11.12
CA ASP A 32 8.00 9.89 12.18
C ASP A 32 7.37 11.29 12.32
N ASP A 33 8.07 12.33 11.83
CA ASP A 33 7.57 13.70 11.77
C ASP A 33 6.84 14.01 10.46
N GLY A 34 6.74 13.04 9.57
CA GLY A 34 6.02 13.14 8.30
C GLY A 34 4.51 13.10 8.47
N GLU A 35 3.81 13.54 7.45
CA GLU A 35 2.36 13.48 7.36
C GLU A 35 1.93 12.11 6.84
N VAL A 36 1.21 11.33 7.66
CA VAL A 36 0.67 10.03 7.25
C VAL A 36 -0.52 10.26 6.33
N ILE A 37 -0.36 9.94 5.06
CA ILE A 37 -1.42 10.00 4.04
C ILE A 37 -2.19 8.68 4.00
N MET A 38 -1.49 7.58 4.21
CA MET A 38 -2.08 6.24 4.34
C MET A 38 -1.32 5.46 5.40
N ASP A 39 -2.04 4.99 6.42
CA ASP A 39 -1.49 4.12 7.45
C ASP A 39 -0.92 2.83 6.84
N LEU A 40 0.05 2.25 7.52
CA LEU A 40 0.64 0.98 7.09
C LEU A 40 -0.42 -0.13 7.13
N LEU A 41 -0.66 -0.69 5.96
CA LEU A 41 -1.37 -1.94 5.79
C LEU A 41 -0.33 -3.02 5.51
N PHE A 42 -0.26 -4.04 6.37
CA PHE A 42 0.72 -5.09 6.19
C PHE A 42 0.57 -5.79 4.82
N PRO A 43 1.67 -6.12 4.17
CA PRO A 43 1.65 -6.94 2.97
C PRO A 43 0.97 -8.27 3.24
N LEU A 44 0.08 -8.66 2.35
CA LEU A 44 -0.64 -9.91 2.43
C LEU A 44 -0.78 -10.51 1.04
N VAL A 45 -0.42 -11.78 0.90
CA VAL A 45 -0.68 -12.59 -0.30
C VAL A 45 -1.51 -13.79 0.14
N LEU A 46 -2.69 -13.95 -0.44
CA LEU A 46 -3.57 -15.05 -0.12
C LEU A 46 -3.10 -16.35 -0.79
N PRO A 47 -3.28 -17.52 -0.15
CA PRO A 47 -2.79 -18.80 -0.67
C PRO A 47 -3.43 -19.23 -1.99
N GLU A 48 -4.60 -18.73 -2.31
CA GLU A 48 -5.38 -19.15 -3.46
C GLU A 48 -4.93 -18.49 -4.76
N GLY A 49 -3.89 -19.02 -5.37
CA GLY A 49 -3.64 -18.85 -6.79
C GLY A 49 -2.83 -17.64 -7.25
N ASP A 50 -2.48 -16.72 -6.38
CA ASP A 50 -1.84 -15.47 -6.81
C ASP A 50 -0.31 -15.58 -6.93
N GLY A 51 0.32 -16.55 -6.23
CA GLY A 51 1.77 -16.69 -6.20
C GLY A 51 2.45 -15.53 -5.45
N ASP A 52 3.71 -15.34 -5.73
CA ASP A 52 4.52 -14.29 -5.12
C ASP A 52 4.24 -12.91 -5.70
N HIS A 53 4.15 -11.90 -4.83
CA HIS A 53 3.97 -10.49 -5.21
C HIS A 53 5.21 -9.66 -4.88
N ARG A 54 5.51 -8.69 -5.75
CA ARG A 54 6.52 -7.67 -5.45
C ARG A 54 5.88 -6.50 -4.72
N TYR A 55 6.48 -6.15 -3.60
CA TYR A 55 6.15 -4.97 -2.82
C TYR A 55 7.28 -3.96 -2.95
N GLY A 56 7.03 -2.86 -3.65
CA GLY A 56 8.02 -1.82 -3.90
C GLY A 56 8.02 -0.77 -2.81
N TYR A 57 9.23 -0.45 -2.31
CA TYR A 57 9.49 0.73 -1.50
C TYR A 57 10.00 1.85 -2.39
N PHE A 58 9.48 3.05 -2.20
CA PHE A 58 9.86 4.23 -2.97
C PHE A 58 10.17 5.40 -2.05
N VAL A 59 11.32 6.02 -2.26
CA VAL A 59 11.70 7.29 -1.66
C VAL A 59 11.60 8.36 -2.73
N LEU A 60 10.71 9.34 -2.50
CA LEU A 60 10.38 10.38 -3.45
C LEU A 60 10.71 11.74 -2.82
N LYS A 61 11.57 12.50 -3.47
CA LYS A 61 11.91 13.85 -3.05
C LYS A 61 10.84 14.82 -3.51
N GLN A 62 10.35 15.65 -2.59
CA GLN A 62 9.38 16.69 -2.85
C GLN A 62 10.07 18.04 -3.13
N PRO A 63 9.60 18.85 -4.08
CA PRO A 63 10.14 20.16 -4.33
C PRO A 63 9.82 21.18 -3.21
N ARG A 64 8.76 20.93 -2.46
CA ARG A 64 8.24 21.72 -1.33
C ARG A 64 7.24 20.91 -0.54
N ARG A 65 6.69 21.47 0.53
CA ARG A 65 5.50 20.89 1.18
C ARG A 65 4.32 20.91 0.20
N LEU A 66 3.60 19.77 0.11
CA LEU A 66 2.51 19.56 -0.84
C LEU A 66 1.24 19.13 -0.12
N ASP A 67 0.09 19.39 -0.74
CA ASP A 67 -1.21 18.91 -0.27
C ASP A 67 -1.56 17.58 -0.98
N TYR A 68 -1.68 16.51 -0.20
CA TYR A 68 -2.05 15.16 -0.67
C TYR A 68 -3.49 14.77 -0.29
N SER A 69 -4.33 15.71 0.12
CA SER A 69 -5.72 15.43 0.54
C SER A 69 -6.54 14.69 -0.50
N SER A 70 -6.25 14.91 -1.79
CA SER A 70 -6.90 14.22 -2.91
C SER A 70 -6.47 12.75 -3.09
N GLU A 71 -5.42 12.30 -2.40
CA GLU A 71 -4.93 10.92 -2.50
C GLU A 71 -5.64 9.94 -1.54
N GLY A 72 -6.52 10.42 -0.73
CA GLY A 72 -7.15 9.72 0.37
C GLY A 72 -6.62 10.24 1.70
N GLY A 73 -7.14 9.81 2.78
CA GLY A 73 -6.67 10.13 4.12
C GLY A 73 -6.15 8.89 4.84
N PRO A 74 -5.54 9.06 6.01
CA PRO A 74 -5.21 7.94 6.87
C PRO A 74 -6.46 7.11 7.08
N THR A 75 -6.40 5.83 6.76
CA THR A 75 -7.48 4.89 7.03
C THR A 75 -6.93 3.77 7.87
N ASP A 76 -7.51 3.59 9.05
CA ASP A 76 -7.24 2.45 9.91
C ASP A 76 -7.44 1.15 9.10
N ALA A 77 -6.51 0.21 9.26
CA ALA A 77 -6.58 -1.11 8.62
C ALA A 77 -7.86 -1.87 8.97
N CYS A 78 -8.47 -1.58 10.12
CA CYS A 78 -9.76 -2.12 10.57
C CYS A 78 -10.98 -1.31 10.09
N SER A 79 -10.77 -0.25 9.32
CA SER A 79 -11.88 0.53 8.76
C SER A 79 -12.54 -0.19 7.57
N PRO A 80 -13.88 -0.21 7.46
CA PRO A 80 -14.57 -0.66 6.26
C PRO A 80 -14.15 0.08 4.98
N ASN A 81 -13.55 1.26 5.13
CA ASN A 81 -13.04 2.09 4.05
C ASN A 81 -11.53 1.97 3.84
N MET A 82 -10.88 0.93 4.38
CA MET A 82 -9.42 0.77 4.35
C MET A 82 -8.84 0.81 2.94
N SER A 83 -9.59 0.38 1.93
CA SER A 83 -9.16 0.40 0.53
C SER A 83 -9.31 1.76 -0.15
N LYS A 84 -10.00 2.72 0.50
CA LYS A 84 -10.21 4.03 -0.08
C LYS A 84 -8.89 4.75 -0.35
N GLY A 85 -8.69 5.15 -1.59
CA GLY A 85 -7.45 5.80 -2.02
C GLY A 85 -6.26 4.86 -2.23
N ARG A 86 -6.30 3.62 -1.75
CA ARG A 86 -5.18 2.67 -1.87
C ARG A 86 -5.11 1.97 -3.21
N GLY A 87 -6.23 1.69 -3.83
CA GLY A 87 -6.32 0.97 -5.09
C GLY A 87 -7.70 0.39 -5.34
N PRO A 88 -7.90 -0.41 -6.36
CA PRO A 88 -6.91 -0.81 -7.39
C PRO A 88 -6.57 0.30 -8.39
N ARG A 89 -5.57 0.03 -9.21
CA ARG A 89 -5.13 0.90 -10.32
C ARG A 89 -4.53 2.24 -9.89
N ARG A 90 -3.84 2.23 -8.76
CA ARG A 90 -2.94 3.34 -8.39
C ARG A 90 -1.66 3.27 -9.21
N SER A 91 -0.94 4.37 -9.29
CA SER A 91 0.31 4.44 -10.04
C SER A 91 1.28 5.39 -9.35
N VAL A 92 2.41 4.86 -8.90
CA VAL A 92 3.52 5.66 -8.37
C VAL A 92 4.05 6.60 -9.45
N LYS A 93 4.08 6.14 -10.70
CA LYS A 93 4.51 6.97 -11.84
C LYS A 93 3.61 8.18 -12.06
N ASP A 94 2.30 8.01 -11.91
CA ASP A 94 1.35 9.12 -12.08
C ASP A 94 1.38 10.06 -10.87
N LEU A 95 1.62 9.54 -9.66
CA LEU A 95 1.89 10.36 -8.48
C LEU A 95 3.12 11.25 -8.68
N ILE A 96 4.21 10.67 -9.19
CA ILE A 96 5.45 11.41 -9.50
C ILE A 96 5.15 12.57 -10.46
N ARG A 97 4.42 12.30 -11.52
CA ARG A 97 4.06 13.34 -12.51
C ARG A 97 3.14 14.41 -11.95
N LYS A 98 2.11 13.97 -11.19
CA LYS A 98 1.09 14.87 -10.63
C LYS A 98 1.69 15.90 -9.67
N TYR A 99 2.68 15.50 -8.89
CA TYR A 99 3.25 16.31 -7.82
C TYR A 99 4.68 16.80 -8.08
N ASP A 100 5.20 16.56 -9.29
CA ASP A 100 6.57 16.92 -9.67
C ASP A 100 7.62 16.36 -8.69
N LEU A 101 7.49 15.08 -8.38
CA LEU A 101 8.38 14.37 -7.47
C LEU A 101 9.60 13.82 -8.20
N GLU A 102 10.70 13.67 -7.47
CA GLU A 102 11.92 13.02 -7.96
C GLU A 102 12.07 11.65 -7.28
N LEU A 103 12.17 10.57 -8.06
CA LEU A 103 12.48 9.24 -7.52
C LEU A 103 13.95 9.19 -7.11
N THR A 104 14.20 9.19 -5.80
CA THR A 104 15.55 9.20 -5.24
C THR A 104 16.10 7.80 -5.01
N ALA A 105 15.26 6.88 -4.53
CA ALA A 105 15.63 5.50 -4.29
C ALA A 105 14.40 4.59 -4.41
N SER A 106 14.64 3.35 -4.80
CA SER A 106 13.63 2.30 -4.77
C SER A 106 14.26 0.93 -4.54
N THR A 107 13.49 0.07 -3.89
CA THR A 107 13.80 -1.36 -3.76
C THR A 107 12.49 -2.14 -3.72
N PHE A 108 12.56 -3.46 -3.73
CA PHE A 108 11.37 -4.28 -3.58
C PHE A 108 11.66 -5.54 -2.79
N LEU A 109 10.61 -6.07 -2.17
CA LEU A 109 10.58 -7.39 -1.56
C LEU A 109 9.66 -8.28 -2.38
N ILE A 110 9.97 -9.57 -2.40
CA ILE A 110 9.06 -10.59 -2.91
C ILE A 110 8.40 -11.24 -1.69
N ILE A 111 7.09 -11.22 -1.66
CA ILE A 111 6.28 -11.78 -0.58
C ILE A 111 5.39 -12.85 -1.18
N ASP A 112 5.50 -14.04 -0.62
CA ASP A 112 4.67 -15.19 -0.95
C ASP A 112 3.67 -15.45 0.17
N SER A 113 2.65 -16.25 -0.11
CA SER A 113 1.72 -16.69 0.91
C SER A 113 2.34 -17.76 1.81
N ASP A 114 2.03 -17.68 3.08
CA ASP A 114 2.34 -18.70 4.07
C ASP A 114 1.13 -18.92 5.00
N PRO A 115 1.17 -19.88 5.93
CA PRO A 115 0.07 -20.09 6.88
C PRO A 115 -0.31 -18.86 7.68
N THR A 116 0.65 -17.97 8.00
CA THR A 116 0.44 -16.72 8.73
C THR A 116 -0.42 -15.74 7.92
N SER A 117 -0.34 -15.79 6.60
CA SER A 117 -1.14 -14.96 5.70
C SER A 117 -2.65 -15.16 5.92
N LEU A 118 -3.09 -16.41 6.16
CA LEU A 118 -4.50 -16.71 6.47
C LEU A 118 -4.91 -16.18 7.85
N GLU A 119 -4.03 -16.27 8.84
CA GLU A 119 -4.30 -15.75 10.18
C GLU A 119 -4.50 -14.24 10.14
N ILE A 120 -3.60 -13.51 9.47
CA ILE A 120 -3.68 -12.07 9.27
C ILE A 120 -4.96 -11.69 8.52
N ALA A 121 -5.31 -12.43 7.45
CA ALA A 121 -6.54 -12.18 6.68
C ALA A 121 -7.80 -12.37 7.54
N CYS A 122 -7.81 -13.40 8.39
CA CYS A 122 -8.91 -13.64 9.33
C CYS A 122 -9.01 -12.52 10.37
N GLU A 123 -7.91 -12.04 10.91
CA GLU A 123 -7.89 -10.93 11.85
C GLU A 123 -8.45 -9.66 11.22
N TRP A 124 -8.05 -9.35 9.99
CA TRP A 124 -8.58 -8.21 9.25
C TRP A 124 -10.09 -8.33 9.01
N GLN A 125 -10.56 -9.49 8.62
CA GLN A 125 -12.00 -9.71 8.44
C GLN A 125 -12.78 -9.51 9.73
N ARG A 126 -12.25 -9.98 10.86
CA ARG A 126 -12.86 -9.79 12.19
C ARG A 126 -12.90 -8.32 12.57
N CYS A 127 -11.79 -7.61 12.44
CA CYS A 127 -11.72 -6.21 12.85
C CYS A 127 -12.58 -5.29 11.96
N MET A 128 -12.80 -5.65 10.71
CA MET A 128 -13.72 -4.94 9.81
C MET A 128 -15.20 -5.28 10.03
N GLY A 129 -15.54 -6.06 11.07
CA GLY A 129 -16.90 -6.48 11.38
C GLY A 129 -17.47 -7.56 10.46
N GLY A 130 -16.61 -8.24 9.72
CA GLY A 130 -16.96 -9.37 8.88
C GLY A 130 -17.15 -10.66 9.69
N GLN A 131 -18.17 -11.45 9.35
CA GLN A 131 -18.23 -12.83 9.83
C GLN A 131 -17.17 -13.65 9.13
N VAL A 132 -16.25 -14.23 9.90
CA VAL A 132 -15.30 -15.22 9.38
C VAL A 132 -16.12 -16.41 8.86
N ARG A 133 -16.20 -16.58 7.55
CA ARG A 133 -16.71 -17.83 7.01
C ARG A 133 -15.67 -18.90 7.33
N SER A 134 -16.03 -19.82 8.20
CA SER A 134 -15.24 -21.03 8.45
C SER A 134 -15.11 -21.76 7.11
N VAL A 135 -13.88 -21.91 6.69
CA VAL A 135 -13.53 -22.79 5.56
C VAL A 135 -13.66 -24.25 6.00
#